data_4d2936e088fc56e6e4c328aba36d7a32
#
_entry.id   4d2936e088fc56e6e4c328aba36d7a32
#
_cell.length_a   1.000
_cell.length_b   1.000
_cell.length_c   1.000
_cell.angle_alpha   90.00
_cell.angle_beta   90.00
_cell.angle_gamma   90.00
#
_symmetry.space_group_name_H-M   'P 1'
#
loop_
_entity.id
_entity.type
_entity.pdbx_description
1 polymer ?
#
loop_
_entity_poly.entity_id
_entity_poly.type
_entity_poly.pdbx_seq_one_letter_code
_entity_poly.pdbx_strand_id
1 'polypeptide(L)'
;DTPPRAIYLIVQKQFAQKLVLDSAHFHSALGQALAPWWAVRIRRPLRRSDFTPPPAVDTVLLELKLRAEPLLDPALARNFSAFVYNCYHDSRAFRRLYHGDLKPSQLDTQQWLACFSKSVEAGMID
;
A
#
# COMPACT_ATOMS: atom_id res chain seq x y z
N ASP A 1 -17.52 8.69 -11.88
CA ASP A 1 -16.32 8.50 -12.69
C ASP A 1 -15.75 7.10 -12.52
N THR A 2 -15.33 6.52 -13.61
CA THR A 2 -14.71 5.20 -13.61
C THR A 2 -13.20 5.36 -13.43
N PRO A 3 -12.60 4.72 -12.43
CA PRO A 3 -11.16 4.79 -12.26
C PRO A 3 -10.45 4.08 -13.42
N PRO A 4 -9.21 4.45 -13.75
CA PRO A 4 -8.44 3.73 -14.77
C PRO A 4 -8.22 2.29 -14.35
N ARG A 5 -8.11 1.38 -15.33
CA ARG A 5 -7.84 -0.03 -15.06
C ARG A 5 -6.37 -0.28 -14.75
N ALA A 6 -5.50 0.55 -15.25
CA ALA A 6 -4.07 0.43 -15.01
C ALA A 6 -3.43 1.81 -15.00
N ILE A 7 -2.41 1.95 -14.15
CA ILE A 7 -1.62 3.16 -14.04
C ILE A 7 -0.16 2.74 -14.15
N TYR A 8 0.61 3.46 -14.96
CA TYR A 8 2.05 3.22 -15.12
C TYR A 8 2.79 4.47 -14.70
N LEU A 9 3.75 4.31 -13.80
CA LEU A 9 4.52 5.42 -13.25
C LEU A 9 6.01 5.13 -13.33
N ILE A 10 6.78 6.18 -13.57
CA ILE A 10 8.24 6.13 -13.44
C ILE A 10 8.59 6.71 -12.08
N VAL A 11 9.15 5.89 -11.21
CA VAL A 11 9.42 6.28 -9.83
C VAL A 11 10.78 5.75 -9.37
N GLN A 12 11.27 6.29 -8.26
CA GLN A 12 12.49 5.79 -7.63
C GLN A 12 12.29 4.35 -7.17
N LYS A 13 13.34 3.55 -7.34
CA LYS A 13 13.31 2.13 -7.00
C LYS A 13 12.92 1.90 -5.53
N GLN A 14 13.49 2.66 -4.60
CA GLN A 14 13.19 2.51 -3.17
C GLN A 14 11.72 2.82 -2.86
N PHE A 15 11.17 3.83 -3.50
CA PHE A 15 9.74 4.15 -3.34
C PHE A 15 8.87 3.00 -3.83
N ALA A 16 9.18 2.47 -5.01
CA ALA A 16 8.44 1.35 -5.59
C ALA A 16 8.51 0.10 -4.72
N GLN A 17 9.67 -0.20 -4.16
CA GLN A 17 9.86 -1.38 -3.30
C GLN A 17 8.97 -1.34 -2.06
N LYS A 18 8.69 -0.15 -1.54
CA LYS A 18 7.81 0.01 -0.38
C LYS A 18 6.33 -0.05 -0.74
N LEU A 19 5.98 0.13 -2.00
CA LEU A 19 4.61 -0.02 -2.48
C LEU A 19 4.25 -1.45 -2.83
N VAL A 20 5.22 -2.22 -3.31
CA VAL A 20 5.00 -3.61 -3.69
C VAL A 20 5.00 -4.48 -2.43
N LEU A 21 3.88 -5.14 -2.16
CA LEU A 21 3.71 -5.92 -0.93
C LEU A 21 4.19 -7.37 -1.09
N ASP A 22 5.41 -7.54 -1.57
CA ASP A 22 6.05 -8.85 -1.63
C ASP A 22 7.14 -8.91 -0.56
N SER A 23 6.92 -9.53 0.42
CA SER A 23 7.67 -9.96 1.62
C SER A 23 9.07 -9.41 1.95
N ALA A 24 9.83 -8.86 1.03
CA ALA A 24 11.27 -8.60 1.28
C ALA A 24 11.57 -7.25 1.92
N HIS A 25 10.63 -6.31 1.92
CA HIS A 25 10.87 -4.92 2.32
C HIS A 25 9.79 -4.43 3.27
N PHE A 26 10.09 -3.41 4.07
CA PHE A 26 9.10 -2.73 4.86
C PHE A 26 8.14 -1.97 3.94
N HIS A 27 6.83 -2.12 4.18
CA HIS A 27 5.80 -1.55 3.33
C HIS A 27 5.39 -0.17 3.83
N SER A 28 5.19 0.77 2.89
CA SER A 28 4.71 2.10 3.24
C SER A 28 3.21 2.08 3.57
N ALA A 29 2.76 3.10 4.30
CA ALA A 29 1.33 3.26 4.56
C ALA A 29 0.55 3.36 3.24
N LEU A 30 1.11 4.06 2.25
CA LEU A 30 0.46 4.19 0.94
C LEU A 30 0.28 2.82 0.27
N GLY A 31 1.31 1.97 0.29
CA GLY A 31 1.22 0.63 -0.28
C GLY A 31 0.12 -0.19 0.37
N GLN A 32 0.03 -0.15 1.69
CA GLN A 32 -1.02 -0.86 2.42
C GLN A 32 -2.41 -0.28 2.12
N ALA A 33 -2.52 1.04 2.02
CA ALA A 33 -3.79 1.70 1.75
C ALA A 33 -4.33 1.40 0.35
N LEU A 34 -3.44 1.17 -0.62
CA LEU A 34 -3.83 0.85 -2.00
C LEU A 34 -4.15 -0.63 -2.21
N ALA A 35 -3.56 -1.51 -1.41
CA ALA A 35 -3.54 -2.95 -1.66
C ALA A 35 -4.91 -3.61 -1.85
N PRO A 36 -6.00 -3.23 -1.12
CA PRO A 36 -7.28 -3.88 -1.33
C PRO A 36 -7.87 -3.68 -2.72
N TRP A 37 -7.48 -2.61 -3.43
CA TRP A 37 -8.06 -2.27 -4.73
C TRP A 37 -7.07 -2.36 -5.89
N TRP A 38 -5.78 -2.26 -5.61
CA TRP A 38 -4.74 -2.20 -6.64
C TRP A 38 -3.71 -3.29 -6.42
N ALA A 39 -3.42 -4.05 -7.49
CA ALA A 39 -2.28 -4.95 -7.53
C ALA A 39 -1.09 -4.13 -8.08
N VAL A 40 -0.04 -4.03 -7.29
CA VAL A 40 1.11 -3.17 -7.58
C VAL A 40 2.33 -4.05 -7.86
N ARG A 41 3.02 -3.80 -8.97
CA ARG A 41 4.26 -4.51 -9.26
C ARG A 41 5.26 -3.64 -10.00
N ILE A 42 6.54 -3.96 -9.82
CA ILE A 42 7.61 -3.36 -10.62
C ILE A 42 7.69 -4.13 -11.92
N ARG A 43 7.49 -3.41 -13.03
CA ARG A 43 7.56 -4.03 -14.36
C ARG A 43 8.99 -4.28 -14.79
N ARG A 44 9.84 -3.28 -14.65
CA ARG A 44 11.24 -3.37 -15.07
C ARG A 44 12.03 -2.19 -14.52
N PRO A 45 13.36 -2.36 -14.36
CA PRO A 45 14.24 -1.23 -14.11
C PRO A 45 14.38 -0.39 -15.36
N LEU A 46 14.70 0.90 -15.18
CA LEU A 46 14.99 1.82 -16.26
C LEU A 46 16.45 2.23 -16.16
N ARG A 47 17.09 2.46 -17.32
CA ARG A 47 18.49 2.88 -17.35
C ARG A 47 18.57 4.37 -17.10
N ARG A 48 19.61 4.79 -16.38
CA ARG A 48 19.85 6.22 -16.16
C ARG A 48 20.04 6.96 -17.48
N SER A 49 20.60 6.28 -18.49
CA SER A 49 20.80 6.84 -19.82
C SER A 49 19.51 7.09 -20.59
N ASP A 50 18.36 6.56 -20.12
CA ASP A 50 17.05 6.81 -20.76
C ASP A 50 16.53 8.22 -20.47
N PHE A 51 17.20 8.98 -19.60
CA PHE A 51 16.77 10.31 -19.16
C PHE A 51 17.81 11.37 -19.46
N THR A 52 17.33 12.60 -19.66
CA THR A 52 18.18 13.77 -19.89
C THR A 52 17.72 14.92 -18.98
N PRO A 53 18.49 15.31 -17.99
CA PRO A 53 19.73 14.67 -17.49
C PRO A 53 19.48 13.34 -16.78
N PRO A 54 20.48 12.46 -16.70
CA PRO A 54 20.32 11.19 -15.98
C PRO A 54 20.03 11.43 -14.50
N PRO A 55 19.10 10.64 -13.91
CA PRO A 55 18.81 10.76 -12.48
C PRO A 55 19.97 10.24 -11.63
N ALA A 56 20.08 10.75 -10.40
CA ALA A 56 21.10 10.32 -9.45
C ALA A 56 20.76 8.98 -8.79
N VAL A 57 19.51 8.53 -8.87
CA VAL A 57 19.04 7.31 -8.23
C VAL A 57 18.46 6.36 -9.27
N ASP A 58 18.36 5.09 -8.90
CA ASP A 58 17.73 4.09 -9.77
C ASP A 58 16.23 4.31 -9.85
N THR A 59 15.70 4.17 -11.06
CA THR A 59 14.28 4.31 -11.33
C THR A 59 13.71 3.03 -11.93
N VAL A 60 12.41 2.86 -11.77
CA VAL A 60 11.71 1.68 -12.29
C VAL A 60 10.40 2.10 -12.92
N LEU A 61 9.89 1.24 -13.79
CA LEU A 61 8.52 1.36 -14.29
C LEU A 61 7.60 0.57 -13.35
N LEU A 62 6.72 1.28 -12.68
CA LEU A 62 5.76 0.73 -11.72
C LEU A 62 4.39 0.59 -12.39
N GLU A 63 3.76 -0.55 -12.15
CA GLU A 63 2.42 -0.81 -12.65
C GLU A 63 1.46 -1.01 -11.50
N LEU A 64 0.33 -0.29 -11.54
CA LEU A 64 -0.80 -0.51 -10.63
C LEU A 64 -1.98 -0.97 -11.47
N LYS A 65 -2.48 -2.17 -11.20
CA LYS A 65 -3.67 -2.70 -11.87
C LYS A 65 -4.84 -2.74 -10.91
N LEU A 66 -5.97 -2.18 -11.35
CA LEU A 66 -7.18 -2.25 -10.56
C LEU A 66 -7.63 -3.72 -10.47
N ARG A 67 -7.87 -4.20 -9.25
CA ARG A 67 -8.34 -5.58 -9.06
C ARG A 67 -9.72 -5.75 -9.65
N ALA A 68 -9.94 -6.86 -10.37
CA ALA A 68 -11.26 -7.20 -10.89
C ALA A 68 -12.25 -7.42 -9.75
N GLU A 69 -11.77 -8.04 -8.66
CA GLU A 69 -12.55 -8.25 -7.45
C GLU A 69 -11.83 -7.60 -6.28
N PRO A 70 -12.30 -6.42 -5.83
CA PRO A 70 -11.69 -5.74 -4.70
C PRO A 70 -11.73 -6.62 -3.45
N LEU A 71 -10.70 -6.50 -2.61
CA LEU A 71 -10.64 -7.23 -1.34
C LEU A 71 -11.50 -6.56 -0.25
N LEU A 72 -11.97 -5.37 -0.51
CA LEU A 72 -12.80 -4.58 0.40
C LEU A 72 -13.70 -3.68 -0.45
N ASP A 73 -14.90 -3.37 0.04
CA ASP A 73 -15.84 -2.50 -0.68
C ASP A 73 -15.15 -1.17 -1.03
N PRO A 74 -15.15 -0.76 -2.30
CA PRO A 74 -14.55 0.53 -2.70
C PRO A 74 -15.10 1.74 -1.95
N ALA A 75 -16.33 1.68 -1.46
CA ALA A 75 -16.90 2.76 -0.66
C ALA A 75 -16.13 2.98 0.66
N LEU A 76 -15.35 1.99 1.10
CA LEU A 76 -14.57 2.06 2.33
C LEU A 76 -13.13 2.54 2.10
N ALA A 77 -12.77 2.92 0.87
CA ALA A 77 -11.39 3.28 0.54
C ALA A 77 -10.85 4.40 1.42
N ARG A 78 -11.64 5.45 1.61
CA ARG A 78 -11.23 6.58 2.44
C ARG A 78 -11.06 6.18 3.91
N ASN A 79 -12.01 5.40 4.43
CA ASN A 79 -11.97 4.94 5.82
C ASN A 79 -10.79 4.00 6.06
N PHE A 80 -10.54 3.07 5.14
CA PHE A 80 -9.42 2.16 5.25
C PHE A 80 -8.09 2.90 5.20
N SER A 81 -7.94 3.83 4.26
CA SER A 81 -6.74 4.65 4.13
C SER A 81 -6.45 5.42 5.42
N ALA A 82 -7.47 6.10 5.96
CA ALA A 82 -7.33 6.84 7.22
C ALA A 82 -6.94 5.91 8.37
N PHE A 83 -7.53 4.72 8.42
CA PHE A 83 -7.22 3.71 9.43
C PHE A 83 -5.74 3.29 9.36
N VAL A 84 -5.26 2.96 8.16
CA VAL A 84 -3.87 2.54 7.97
C VAL A 84 -2.91 3.65 8.40
N TYR A 85 -3.12 4.87 7.91
CA TYR A 85 -2.25 5.99 8.27
C TYR A 85 -2.27 6.27 9.77
N ASN A 86 -3.43 6.17 10.41
CA ASN A 86 -3.52 6.36 11.85
C ASN A 86 -2.70 5.31 12.60
N CYS A 87 -2.77 4.05 12.19
CA CYS A 87 -2.00 2.98 12.81
C CYS A 87 -0.50 3.15 12.63
N TYR A 88 -0.06 3.70 11.49
CA TYR A 88 1.35 3.99 11.27
C TYR A 88 1.87 5.09 12.18
N HIS A 89 1.01 6.03 12.58
CA HIS A 89 1.41 7.18 13.40
C HIS A 89 1.07 7.03 14.88
N ASP A 90 0.20 6.09 15.23
CA ASP A 90 -0.24 5.91 16.62
C ASP A 90 -0.10 4.45 17.02
N SER A 91 0.98 4.15 17.74
CA SER A 91 1.27 2.79 18.17
C SER A 91 0.24 2.23 19.15
N ARG A 92 -0.40 3.08 19.93
CA ARG A 92 -1.44 2.62 20.87
C ARG A 92 -2.69 2.16 20.12
N ALA A 93 -3.11 2.92 19.12
CA ALA A 93 -4.24 2.53 18.28
C ALA A 93 -3.98 1.21 17.59
N PHE A 94 -2.77 1.05 17.04
CA PHE A 94 -2.38 -0.19 16.39
C PHE A 94 -2.38 -1.38 17.36
N ARG A 95 -1.82 -1.20 18.55
CA ARG A 95 -1.68 -2.28 19.55
C ARG A 95 -3.01 -2.76 20.11
N ARG A 96 -4.06 -1.96 20.07
CA ARG A 96 -5.39 -2.38 20.48
C ARG A 96 -5.96 -3.45 19.56
N LEU A 97 -5.53 -3.47 18.30
CA LEU A 97 -6.11 -4.32 17.26
C LEU A 97 -5.19 -5.44 16.84
N TYR A 98 -3.90 -5.28 17.02
CA TYR A 98 -2.90 -6.27 16.64
C TYR A 98 -2.02 -6.60 17.83
N HIS A 99 -2.03 -7.86 18.23
CA HIS A 99 -1.30 -8.32 19.42
C HIS A 99 -0.04 -9.15 19.11
N GLY A 100 0.33 -9.25 17.82
CA GLY A 100 1.54 -9.94 17.41
C GLY A 100 2.79 -9.07 17.56
N ASP A 101 3.89 -9.58 17.03
CA ASP A 101 5.21 -8.95 17.18
C ASP A 101 5.59 -8.01 16.04
N LEU A 102 4.79 -7.99 14.97
CA LEU A 102 5.12 -7.20 13.79
C LEU A 102 4.78 -5.72 13.97
N LYS A 103 5.52 -4.88 13.28
CA LYS A 103 5.22 -3.45 13.16
C LYS A 103 4.21 -3.24 12.03
N PRO A 104 3.53 -2.08 11.98
CA PRO A 104 2.60 -1.79 10.87
C PRO A 104 3.23 -2.02 9.50
N SER A 105 4.49 -1.62 9.30
CA SER A 105 5.18 -1.76 8.03
C SER A 105 5.46 -3.20 7.64
N GLN A 106 5.25 -4.15 8.53
CA GLN A 106 5.55 -5.56 8.32
C GLN A 106 4.30 -6.43 8.11
N LEU A 107 3.10 -5.88 8.32
CA LEU A 107 1.87 -6.62 8.13
C LEU A 107 1.59 -6.84 6.64
N ASP A 108 1.00 -7.99 6.32
CA ASP A 108 0.49 -8.23 4.97
C ASP A 108 -0.94 -7.69 4.83
N THR A 109 -1.48 -7.77 3.62
CA THR A 109 -2.82 -7.24 3.33
C THR A 109 -3.90 -7.92 4.16
N GLN A 110 -3.83 -9.24 4.31
CA GLN A 110 -4.84 -9.98 5.08
C GLN A 110 -4.85 -9.57 6.54
N GLN A 111 -3.68 -9.35 7.11
CA GLN A 111 -3.56 -8.87 8.49
C GLN A 111 -4.15 -7.47 8.64
N TRP A 112 -3.93 -6.59 7.66
CA TRP A 112 -4.52 -5.25 7.68
C TRP A 112 -6.04 -5.29 7.57
N LEU A 113 -6.57 -6.16 6.70
CA LEU A 113 -8.03 -6.32 6.57
C LEU A 113 -8.64 -6.85 7.87
N ALA A 114 -7.96 -7.78 8.54
CA ALA A 114 -8.43 -8.30 9.82
C ALA A 114 -8.46 -7.22 10.89
N CYS A 115 -7.41 -6.39 10.97
CA CYS A 115 -7.37 -5.27 11.92
C CYS A 115 -8.47 -4.25 11.64
N PHE A 116 -8.70 -3.94 10.38
CA PHE A 116 -9.74 -3.00 9.98
C PHE A 116 -11.13 -3.53 10.37
N SER A 117 -11.38 -4.80 10.11
CA SER A 117 -12.63 -5.46 10.51
C SER A 117 -12.88 -5.34 12.01
N LYS A 118 -11.84 -5.60 12.81
CA LYS A 118 -11.94 -5.47 14.27
C LYS A 118 -12.28 -4.03 14.68
N SER A 119 -11.67 -3.04 14.02
CA SER A 119 -11.94 -1.64 14.35
C SER A 119 -13.38 -1.24 14.03
N VAL A 120 -13.92 -1.75 12.93
CA VAL A 120 -15.31 -1.50 12.56
C VAL A 120 -16.26 -2.15 13.58
N GLU A 121 -16.00 -3.41 13.95
CA GLU A 121 -16.81 -4.12 14.94
C GLU A 121 -16.78 -3.43 16.31
N ALA A 122 -15.66 -2.84 16.67
CA ALA A 122 -15.51 -2.12 17.93
C ALA A 122 -16.11 -0.72 17.90
N GLY A 123 -16.64 -0.28 16.75
CA GLY A 123 -17.20 1.07 16.61
C GLY A 123 -16.15 2.17 16.57
N MET A 124 -14.91 1.83 16.26
CA MET A 124 -13.81 2.80 16.19
C MET A 124 -13.83 3.60 14.89
N ILE A 125 -14.53 3.09 13.89
CA ILE A 125 -14.66 3.70 12.57
C ILE A 125 -16.12 3.68 12.16
N ASP A 126 -16.59 4.81 11.70
CA ASP A 126 -17.98 4.95 11.23
C ASP A 126 -18.18 4.32 9.85
#